data_10e233a00f319141da6e5f5176400d28
#
_entry.id   10e233a00f319141da6e5f5176400d28
#
_cell.length_a   1.000
_cell.length_b   1.000
_cell.length_c   1.000
_cell.angle_alpha   90.00
_cell.angle_beta   90.00
_cell.angle_gamma   90.00
#
_symmetry.space_group_name_H-M   'P 1'
#
loop_
_entity.id
_entity.type
_entity.pdbx_description
1 polymer ?
#
loop_
_entity_poly.entity_id
_entity_poly.type
_entity_poly.pdbx_seq_one_letter_code
_entity_poly.pdbx_strand_id
1 'polypeptide(L)'
;MTRSSPAPVPAPAPAQLPLPSYDPAEGSPTSTREAGGAVLVHSVEVRRSARRKRTVAARLEAGNLIVFLPARMSQAEEAVWVERMRRRLESRERRRHQNSSGELERRAQEMNKRYFGGKLKWSSLNYVGNQNSRYGSCTVGTGAIRLSESLLDMPGWVRDYVLVHELAHLLVPNHSPKFWALVERYPLTERARGYLIAKGVETEG
;
A
#
# COMPACT_ATOMS: atom_id res chain seq x y z
N MET A 1 -66.61 -18.26 18.15
CA MET A 1 -66.30 -17.27 17.12
C MET A 1 -64.94 -16.68 17.42
N THR A 2 -63.89 -17.28 16.93
CA THR A 2 -62.52 -16.89 17.13
C THR A 2 -62.10 -15.98 15.99
N ARG A 3 -61.77 -14.71 16.31
CA ARG A 3 -61.26 -13.74 15.36
C ARG A 3 -59.76 -14.00 15.15
N SER A 4 -59.40 -14.47 13.95
CA SER A 4 -58.00 -14.50 13.49
C SER A 4 -57.50 -13.07 13.24
N SER A 5 -56.42 -12.71 13.92
CA SER A 5 -55.67 -11.48 13.60
C SER A 5 -54.89 -11.69 12.30
N PRO A 6 -54.86 -10.69 11.39
CA PRO A 6 -54.03 -10.75 10.19
C PRO A 6 -52.53 -10.68 10.53
N ALA A 7 -51.74 -11.45 9.78
CA ALA A 7 -50.28 -11.47 9.88
C ALA A 7 -49.67 -10.10 9.53
N PRO A 8 -48.56 -9.70 10.13
CA PRO A 8 -47.92 -8.42 9.84
C PRO A 8 -47.36 -8.42 8.40
N VAL A 9 -47.63 -7.35 7.68
CA VAL A 9 -47.11 -7.08 6.34
C VAL A 9 -45.60 -6.89 6.45
N PRO A 10 -44.76 -7.57 5.62
CA PRO A 10 -43.30 -7.36 5.65
C PRO A 10 -42.97 -5.92 5.21
N ALA A 11 -42.04 -5.30 5.95
CA ALA A 11 -41.55 -3.97 5.63
C ALA A 11 -40.92 -3.94 4.20
N PRO A 12 -41.11 -2.87 3.44
CA PRO A 12 -40.52 -2.74 2.13
C PRO A 12 -38.98 -2.78 2.24
N ALA A 13 -38.37 -3.56 1.34
CA ALA A 13 -36.92 -3.61 1.22
C ALA A 13 -36.34 -2.20 1.01
N PRO A 14 -35.18 -1.88 1.61
CA PRO A 14 -34.55 -0.58 1.40
C PRO A 14 -34.31 -0.37 -0.09
N ALA A 15 -34.73 0.77 -0.60
CA ALA A 15 -34.51 1.18 -1.98
C ALA A 15 -33.00 1.09 -2.31
N GLN A 16 -32.66 0.20 -3.22
CA GLN A 16 -31.32 0.13 -3.77
C GLN A 16 -31.11 1.42 -4.56
N LEU A 17 -30.28 2.31 -4.02
CA LEU A 17 -29.77 3.42 -4.79
C LEU A 17 -29.01 2.84 -6.00
N PRO A 18 -29.22 3.38 -7.23
CA PRO A 18 -28.49 2.91 -8.39
C PRO A 18 -26.99 3.05 -8.12
N LEU A 19 -26.26 1.95 -8.26
CA LEU A 19 -24.82 1.94 -8.23
C LEU A 19 -24.31 2.90 -9.30
N PRO A 20 -23.42 3.84 -8.98
CA PRO A 20 -22.79 4.65 -10.02
C PRO A 20 -22.10 3.70 -10.99
N SER A 21 -22.44 3.80 -12.26
CA SER A 21 -21.83 3.06 -13.34
C SER A 21 -20.32 3.31 -13.30
N TYR A 22 -19.56 2.26 -13.00
CA TYR A 22 -18.11 2.28 -13.12
C TYR A 22 -17.76 2.25 -14.60
N ASP A 23 -17.21 3.33 -15.11
CA ASP A 23 -16.58 3.36 -16.42
C ASP A 23 -15.14 2.84 -16.27
N PRO A 24 -14.82 1.65 -16.80
CA PRO A 24 -13.46 1.12 -16.75
C PRO A 24 -12.44 1.99 -17.51
N ALA A 25 -12.89 2.93 -18.34
CA ALA A 25 -12.04 3.86 -19.06
C ALA A 25 -11.52 5.03 -18.19
N GLU A 26 -12.23 5.40 -17.11
CA GLU A 26 -11.74 6.45 -16.19
C GLU A 26 -10.77 5.96 -15.12
N GLY A 27 -10.58 4.67 -14.97
CA GLY A 27 -9.70 4.06 -13.97
C GLY A 27 -8.47 3.39 -14.52
N SER A 28 -8.26 3.41 -15.83
CA SER A 28 -6.97 3.04 -16.42
C SER A 28 -6.13 4.31 -16.53
N PRO A 29 -5.13 4.50 -15.64
CA PRO A 29 -4.00 5.24 -16.10
C PRO A 29 -3.45 4.37 -17.22
N THR A 30 -3.60 4.83 -18.46
CA THR A 30 -2.70 4.45 -19.54
C THR A 30 -1.35 4.28 -18.91
N SER A 31 -0.81 3.06 -18.99
CA SER A 31 0.57 2.77 -18.63
C SER A 31 1.48 3.50 -19.62
N THR A 32 1.44 4.81 -19.58
CA THR A 32 2.59 5.59 -19.88
C THR A 32 3.49 5.36 -18.66
N ARG A 33 4.50 4.55 -18.84
CA ARG A 33 5.69 4.54 -18.01
C ARG A 33 6.29 5.95 -18.09
N GLU A 34 5.62 6.90 -17.47
CA GLU A 34 6.32 8.07 -16.98
C GLU A 34 7.19 7.55 -15.87
N ALA A 35 8.47 7.50 -16.17
CA ALA A 35 9.56 7.27 -15.25
C ALA A 35 9.46 8.34 -14.16
N GLY A 36 8.54 8.13 -13.20
CA GLY A 36 8.49 8.89 -11.97
C GLY A 36 9.81 8.64 -11.29
N GLY A 37 10.73 9.61 -11.37
CA GLY A 37 11.93 9.82 -10.61
C GLY A 37 12.65 8.58 -10.05
N ALA A 38 12.73 7.49 -10.80
CA ALA A 38 13.60 6.38 -10.46
C ALA A 38 15.00 6.96 -10.44
N VAL A 39 15.64 7.02 -9.28
CA VAL A 39 17.07 7.25 -9.21
C VAL A 39 17.70 6.08 -9.97
N LEU A 40 17.95 6.31 -11.24
CA LEU A 40 18.66 5.34 -12.07
C LEU A 40 20.06 5.26 -11.46
N VAL A 41 20.40 4.07 -10.98
CA VAL A 41 21.79 3.76 -10.66
C VAL A 41 22.54 3.78 -11.99
N HIS A 42 23.29 4.85 -12.22
CA HIS A 42 24.03 5.06 -13.47
C HIS A 42 25.24 4.12 -13.59
N SER A 43 25.86 3.82 -12.46
CA SER A 43 27.00 2.90 -12.41
C SER A 43 27.08 2.20 -11.05
N VAL A 44 27.79 1.07 -11.04
CA VAL A 44 28.09 0.33 -9.82
C VAL A 44 29.59 0.27 -9.64
N GLU A 45 30.09 0.77 -8.52
CA GLU A 45 31.48 0.68 -8.11
C GLU A 45 31.61 -0.29 -6.91
N VAL A 46 32.43 -1.31 -7.05
CA VAL A 46 32.69 -2.27 -5.98
C VAL A 46 34.02 -1.94 -5.30
N ARG A 47 33.97 -1.67 -4.01
CA ARG A 47 35.17 -1.44 -3.18
C ARG A 47 35.36 -2.60 -2.21
N ARG A 48 36.45 -3.36 -2.42
CA ARG A 48 36.84 -4.49 -1.58
C ARG A 48 37.71 -4.00 -0.41
N SER A 49 37.47 -4.52 0.81
CA SER A 49 38.18 -4.13 2.01
C SER A 49 38.65 -5.34 2.81
N ALA A 50 39.93 -5.42 3.08
CA ALA A 50 40.51 -6.46 3.93
C ALA A 50 40.08 -6.36 5.42
N ARG A 51 39.72 -5.16 5.86
CA ARG A 51 39.21 -4.90 7.22
C ARG A 51 37.81 -5.45 7.45
N ARG A 52 36.99 -5.58 6.39
CA ARG A 52 35.64 -6.14 6.45
C ARG A 52 35.71 -7.66 6.37
N LYS A 53 35.19 -8.36 7.38
CA LYS A 53 35.12 -9.82 7.39
C LYS A 53 33.79 -10.38 6.90
N ARG A 54 32.67 -9.76 7.27
CA ARG A 54 31.30 -10.26 7.00
C ARG A 54 30.30 -9.16 6.61
N THR A 55 30.65 -7.90 6.74
CA THR A 55 29.70 -6.80 6.53
C THR A 55 29.74 -6.30 5.10
N VAL A 56 28.55 -6.20 4.50
CA VAL A 56 28.34 -5.52 3.22
C VAL A 56 27.62 -4.21 3.50
N ALA A 57 28.06 -3.13 2.86
CA ALA A 57 27.40 -1.83 2.92
C ALA A 57 27.34 -1.23 1.53
N ALA A 58 26.37 -0.36 1.30
CA ALA A 58 26.26 0.39 0.06
C ALA A 58 25.82 1.82 0.35
N ARG A 59 26.24 2.74 -0.52
CA ARG A 59 25.80 4.12 -0.53
C ARG A 59 25.63 4.60 -1.97
N LEU A 60 24.75 5.56 -2.16
CA LEU A 60 24.56 6.22 -3.44
C LEU A 60 25.25 7.57 -3.39
N GLU A 61 26.13 7.83 -4.35
CA GLU A 61 26.84 9.12 -4.51
C GLU A 61 26.64 9.58 -5.96
N ALA A 62 25.99 10.71 -6.14
CA ALA A 62 25.74 11.29 -7.46
C ALA A 62 25.20 10.30 -8.51
N GLY A 63 24.29 9.39 -8.11
CA GLY A 63 23.74 8.36 -9.00
C GLY A 63 24.60 7.11 -9.14
N ASN A 64 25.79 7.06 -8.52
CA ASN A 64 26.67 5.89 -8.55
C ASN A 64 26.48 5.05 -7.28
N LEU A 65 26.21 3.78 -7.45
CA LEU A 65 26.11 2.83 -6.35
C LEU A 65 27.50 2.35 -5.96
N ILE A 66 27.97 2.73 -4.77
CA ILE A 66 29.24 2.26 -4.22
C ILE A 66 28.92 1.13 -3.23
N VAL A 67 29.38 -0.09 -3.54
CA VAL A 67 29.20 -1.28 -2.71
C VAL A 67 30.52 -1.66 -2.04
N PHE A 68 30.53 -1.72 -0.72
CA PHE A 68 31.69 -2.11 0.08
C PHE A 68 31.56 -3.58 0.48
N LEU A 69 32.52 -4.41 0.06
CA LEU A 69 32.53 -5.85 0.26
C LEU A 69 33.79 -6.33 1.00
N PRO A 70 33.73 -7.48 1.69
CA PRO A 70 34.92 -8.18 2.14
C PRO A 70 35.84 -8.57 0.98
N ALA A 71 37.17 -8.41 1.15
CA ALA A 71 38.13 -8.73 0.10
C ALA A 71 38.08 -10.21 -0.33
N ARG A 72 37.69 -11.12 0.56
CA ARG A 72 37.64 -12.57 0.32
C ARG A 72 36.36 -13.08 -0.32
N MET A 73 35.40 -12.18 -0.61
CA MET A 73 34.12 -12.56 -1.22
C MET A 73 34.34 -13.04 -2.66
N SER A 74 33.69 -14.12 -3.04
CA SER A 74 33.71 -14.64 -4.41
C SER A 74 32.97 -13.72 -5.37
N GLN A 75 33.24 -13.80 -6.68
CA GLN A 75 32.54 -13.03 -7.69
C GLN A 75 31.04 -13.36 -7.74
N ALA A 76 30.67 -14.62 -7.55
CA ALA A 76 29.26 -15.04 -7.51
C ALA A 76 28.50 -14.39 -6.33
N GLU A 77 29.09 -14.41 -5.13
CA GLU A 77 28.51 -13.74 -3.95
C GLU A 77 28.46 -12.22 -4.15
N GLU A 78 29.51 -11.64 -4.75
CA GLU A 78 29.54 -10.21 -5.07
C GLU A 78 28.38 -9.83 -5.96
N ALA A 79 28.10 -10.54 -7.06
CA ALA A 79 27.01 -10.26 -7.97
C ALA A 79 25.64 -10.28 -7.25
N VAL A 80 25.43 -11.28 -6.38
CA VAL A 80 24.20 -11.38 -5.57
C VAL A 80 24.05 -10.19 -4.61
N TRP A 81 25.14 -9.79 -3.95
CA TRP A 81 25.10 -8.68 -2.99
C TRP A 81 24.93 -7.32 -3.69
N VAL A 82 25.60 -7.11 -4.82
CA VAL A 82 25.46 -5.90 -5.64
C VAL A 82 24.00 -5.73 -6.05
N GLU A 83 23.37 -6.78 -6.59
CA GLU A 83 21.99 -6.74 -7.02
C GLU A 83 21.03 -6.49 -5.85
N ARG A 84 21.26 -7.14 -4.69
CA ARG A 84 20.48 -6.92 -3.47
C ARG A 84 20.58 -5.47 -2.98
N MET A 85 21.77 -4.90 -3.00
CA MET A 85 21.99 -3.52 -2.55
C MET A 85 21.38 -2.52 -3.52
N ARG A 86 21.49 -2.77 -4.82
CA ARG A 86 20.85 -1.97 -5.87
C ARG A 86 19.34 -1.89 -5.66
N ARG A 87 18.67 -3.04 -5.59
CA ARG A 87 17.22 -3.12 -5.36
C ARG A 87 16.79 -2.41 -4.08
N ARG A 88 17.56 -2.60 -2.99
CA ARG A 88 17.25 -1.96 -1.72
C ARG A 88 17.34 -0.44 -1.79
N LEU A 89 18.31 0.12 -2.49
CA LEU A 89 18.46 1.56 -2.66
C LEU A 89 17.41 2.12 -3.61
N GLU A 90 17.16 1.48 -4.74
CA GLU A 90 16.10 1.87 -5.67
C GLU A 90 14.72 1.90 -4.98
N SER A 91 14.40 0.87 -4.20
CA SER A 91 13.16 0.83 -3.43
C SER A 91 13.08 1.96 -2.40
N ARG A 92 14.19 2.22 -1.68
CA ARG A 92 14.24 3.31 -0.71
C ARG A 92 14.02 4.68 -1.36
N GLU A 93 14.65 4.94 -2.50
CA GLU A 93 14.51 6.22 -3.21
C GLU A 93 13.12 6.36 -3.83
N ARG A 94 12.56 5.30 -4.42
CA ARG A 94 11.18 5.29 -4.91
C ARG A 94 10.19 5.62 -3.78
N ARG A 95 10.34 4.98 -2.63
CA ARG A 95 9.52 5.26 -1.45
C ARG A 95 9.66 6.71 -0.99
N ARG A 96 10.90 7.23 -0.92
CA ARG A 96 11.16 8.62 -0.54
C ARG A 96 10.46 9.58 -1.50
N HIS A 97 10.56 9.34 -2.80
CA HIS A 97 9.89 10.15 -3.82
C HIS A 97 8.37 10.10 -3.65
N GLN A 98 7.79 8.91 -3.48
CA GLN A 98 6.34 8.76 -3.28
C GLN A 98 5.84 9.48 -2.02
N ASN A 99 6.60 9.42 -0.93
CA ASN A 99 6.25 10.12 0.31
C ASN A 99 6.38 11.64 0.19
N SER A 100 7.26 12.15 -0.66
CA SER A 100 7.47 13.59 -0.86
C SER A 100 6.60 14.20 -1.96
N SER A 101 6.01 13.40 -2.83
CA SER A 101 5.21 13.88 -3.99
C SER A 101 3.88 14.50 -3.62
N GLY A 102 3.36 14.24 -2.42
CA GLY A 102 2.01 14.61 -2.00
C GLY A 102 0.90 13.80 -2.66
N GLU A 103 1.21 12.86 -3.54
CA GLU A 103 0.22 12.06 -4.26
C GLU A 103 -0.59 11.16 -3.32
N LEU A 104 0.09 10.49 -2.38
CA LEU A 104 -0.56 9.64 -1.40
C LEU A 104 -1.53 10.43 -0.51
N GLU A 105 -1.12 11.60 -0.06
CA GLU A 105 -1.96 12.50 0.74
C GLU A 105 -3.19 12.94 -0.05
N ARG A 106 -3.01 13.41 -1.28
CA ARG A 106 -4.11 13.78 -2.17
C ARG A 106 -5.10 12.62 -2.36
N ARG A 107 -4.57 11.39 -2.61
CA ARG A 107 -5.40 10.21 -2.80
C ARG A 107 -6.19 9.86 -1.53
N ALA A 108 -5.58 10.00 -0.35
CA ALA A 108 -6.26 9.78 0.93
C ALA A 108 -7.39 10.80 1.15
N GLN A 109 -7.17 12.06 0.80
CA GLN A 109 -8.22 13.08 0.87
C GLN A 109 -9.39 12.77 -0.07
N GLU A 110 -9.13 12.31 -1.29
CA GLU A 110 -10.16 11.86 -2.23
C GLU A 110 -10.98 10.70 -1.65
N MET A 111 -10.31 9.66 -1.12
CA MET A 111 -10.97 8.51 -0.49
C MET A 111 -11.77 8.92 0.74
N ASN A 112 -11.21 9.78 1.59
CA ASN A 112 -11.90 10.35 2.75
C ASN A 112 -13.18 11.08 2.34
N LYS A 113 -13.09 11.98 1.37
CA LYS A 113 -14.26 12.71 0.87
C LYS A 113 -15.31 11.77 0.31
N ARG A 114 -14.90 10.80 -0.49
CA ARG A 114 -15.82 9.90 -1.24
C ARG A 114 -16.51 8.88 -0.33
N TYR A 115 -15.80 8.27 0.62
CA TYR A 115 -16.30 7.14 1.40
C TYR A 115 -16.60 7.47 2.87
N PHE A 116 -16.01 8.55 3.40
CA PHE A 116 -16.14 8.93 4.82
C PHE A 116 -16.66 10.34 5.03
N GLY A 117 -17.12 11.02 3.95
CA GLY A 117 -17.70 12.37 4.02
C GLY A 117 -16.70 13.46 4.41
N GLY A 118 -15.41 13.24 4.22
CA GLY A 118 -14.34 14.18 4.51
C GLY A 118 -14.06 14.38 6.00
N LYS A 119 -14.58 13.51 6.88
CA LYS A 119 -14.56 13.69 8.33
C LYS A 119 -13.31 13.15 9.04
N LEU A 120 -12.53 12.32 8.34
CA LEU A 120 -11.35 11.69 8.93
C LEU A 120 -10.18 12.66 8.99
N LYS A 121 -9.39 12.53 10.07
CA LYS A 121 -8.13 13.25 10.25
C LYS A 121 -7.06 12.24 10.63
N TRP A 122 -5.88 12.39 10.07
CA TRP A 122 -4.69 11.60 10.40
C TRP A 122 -3.51 12.52 10.65
N SER A 123 -2.55 12.05 11.43
CA SER A 123 -1.35 12.82 11.77
C SER A 123 -0.23 12.61 10.76
N SER A 124 -0.17 11.43 10.16
CA SER A 124 0.83 11.09 9.16
C SER A 124 0.36 9.94 8.28
N LEU A 125 0.77 9.96 7.03
CA LEU A 125 0.47 8.93 6.04
C LEU A 125 1.69 8.71 5.14
N ASN A 126 2.31 7.52 5.22
CA ASN A 126 3.56 7.25 4.53
C ASN A 126 3.67 5.80 4.08
N TYR A 127 4.38 5.59 2.96
CA TYR A 127 4.90 4.27 2.62
C TYR A 127 6.12 3.94 3.50
N VAL A 128 6.20 2.69 3.96
CA VAL A 128 7.29 2.17 4.79
C VAL A 128 7.84 0.86 4.23
N GLY A 129 9.15 0.59 4.42
CA GLY A 129 9.83 -0.59 3.88
C GLY A 129 9.99 -1.74 4.88
N ASN A 130 9.38 -1.66 6.05
CA ASN A 130 9.54 -2.64 7.13
C ASN A 130 8.24 -3.40 7.47
N GLN A 131 7.25 -3.34 6.60
CA GLN A 131 6.02 -4.14 6.70
C GLN A 131 6.10 -5.33 5.76
N ASN A 132 6.48 -6.51 6.30
CA ASN A 132 6.64 -7.73 5.52
C ASN A 132 5.46 -8.70 5.66
N SER A 133 4.69 -8.57 6.75
CA SER A 133 3.55 -9.46 7.06
C SER A 133 2.17 -8.81 6.84
N ARG A 134 2.12 -7.53 6.54
CA ARG A 134 0.88 -6.78 6.31
C ARG A 134 1.10 -5.65 5.31
N TYR A 135 0.03 -5.24 4.64
CA TYR A 135 0.09 -4.19 3.62
C TYR A 135 -0.14 -2.79 4.17
N GLY A 136 -0.74 -2.67 5.34
CA GLY A 136 -0.98 -1.40 6.01
C GLY A 136 -0.99 -1.53 7.53
N SER A 137 -1.04 -0.40 8.22
CA SER A 137 -1.31 -0.30 9.64
C SER A 137 -1.77 1.09 10.02
N CYS A 138 -2.78 1.18 10.86
CA CYS A 138 -3.26 2.41 11.46
C CYS A 138 -3.04 2.37 12.98
N THR A 139 -2.39 3.40 13.52
CA THR A 139 -2.28 3.60 14.97
C THR A 139 -3.35 4.59 15.38
N VAL A 140 -4.50 4.09 15.82
CA VAL A 140 -5.69 4.91 16.12
C VAL A 140 -5.42 6.03 17.11
N GLY A 141 -4.66 5.76 18.18
CA GLY A 141 -4.35 6.76 19.22
C GLY A 141 -3.56 7.96 18.74
N THR A 142 -2.75 7.79 17.69
CA THR A 142 -1.96 8.88 17.09
C THR A 142 -2.48 9.33 15.73
N GLY A 143 -3.36 8.56 15.11
CA GLY A 143 -3.79 8.80 13.72
C GLY A 143 -2.68 8.58 12.68
N ALA A 144 -1.64 7.81 13.01
CA ALA A 144 -0.56 7.53 12.07
C ALA A 144 -0.90 6.32 11.19
N ILE A 145 -0.87 6.50 9.87
CA ILE A 145 -1.13 5.45 8.87
C ILE A 145 0.18 5.14 8.13
N ARG A 146 0.48 3.85 8.02
CA ARG A 146 1.64 3.33 7.28
C ARG A 146 1.19 2.31 6.26
N LEU A 147 1.64 2.45 5.04
CA LEU A 147 1.40 1.52 3.94
C LEU A 147 2.70 0.82 3.56
N SER A 148 2.63 -0.48 3.23
CA SER A 148 3.81 -1.20 2.74
C SER A 148 4.26 -0.65 1.39
N GLU A 149 5.57 -0.49 1.19
CA GLU A 149 6.13 -0.12 -0.12
C GLU A 149 5.85 -1.17 -1.20
N SER A 150 5.57 -2.43 -0.83
CA SER A 150 5.18 -3.47 -1.77
C SER A 150 3.90 -3.14 -2.55
N LEU A 151 3.04 -2.30 -2.01
CA LEU A 151 1.85 -1.80 -2.69
C LEU A 151 2.19 -0.97 -3.94
N LEU A 152 3.37 -0.36 -4.00
CA LEU A 152 3.81 0.42 -5.17
C LEU A 152 3.99 -0.43 -6.44
N ASP A 153 4.12 -1.75 -6.27
CA ASP A 153 4.21 -2.73 -7.36
C ASP A 153 2.83 -3.35 -7.70
N MET A 154 1.77 -2.92 -7.02
CA MET A 154 0.42 -3.46 -7.19
C MET A 154 -0.47 -2.49 -7.97
N PRO A 155 -1.56 -2.99 -8.57
CA PRO A 155 -2.55 -2.15 -9.23
C PRO A 155 -3.09 -1.05 -8.32
N GLY A 156 -3.43 0.12 -8.89
CA GLY A 156 -3.93 1.27 -8.13
C GLY A 156 -5.15 0.94 -7.28
N TRP A 157 -6.09 0.14 -7.81
CA TRP A 157 -7.29 -0.26 -7.09
C TRP A 157 -7.02 -1.14 -5.86
N VAL A 158 -5.90 -1.87 -5.81
CA VAL A 158 -5.45 -2.61 -4.61
C VAL A 158 -4.91 -1.64 -3.57
N ARG A 159 -4.12 -0.67 -4.00
CA ARG A 159 -3.59 0.38 -3.11
C ARG A 159 -4.71 1.20 -2.48
N ASP A 160 -5.71 1.55 -3.29
CA ASP A 160 -6.90 2.28 -2.83
C ASP A 160 -7.69 1.48 -1.78
N TYR A 161 -7.88 0.18 -2.00
CA TYR A 161 -8.51 -0.69 -1.03
C TYR A 161 -7.77 -0.68 0.31
N VAL A 162 -6.44 -0.89 0.32
CA VAL A 162 -5.66 -0.89 1.56
C VAL A 162 -5.73 0.49 2.23
N LEU A 163 -5.68 1.56 1.45
CA LEU A 163 -5.81 2.92 1.97
C LEU A 163 -7.18 3.14 2.64
N VAL A 164 -8.28 2.72 2.00
CA VAL A 164 -9.64 2.79 2.58
C VAL A 164 -9.75 1.94 3.84
N HIS A 165 -9.14 0.76 3.86
CA HIS A 165 -9.07 -0.12 5.03
C HIS A 165 -8.39 0.59 6.22
N GLU A 166 -7.23 1.19 6.00
CA GLU A 166 -6.51 1.91 7.07
C GLU A 166 -7.24 3.19 7.53
N LEU A 167 -7.89 3.88 6.59
CA LEU A 167 -8.74 5.03 6.93
C LEU A 167 -9.96 4.61 7.79
N ALA A 168 -10.56 3.46 7.51
CA ALA A 168 -11.68 2.94 8.30
C ALA A 168 -11.28 2.65 9.75
N HIS A 169 -10.03 2.25 10.01
CA HIS A 169 -9.51 2.04 11.36
C HIS A 169 -9.48 3.30 12.22
N LEU A 170 -9.44 4.49 11.63
CA LEU A 170 -9.57 5.76 12.39
C LEU A 170 -10.94 5.90 13.06
N LEU A 171 -11.98 5.19 12.56
CA LEU A 171 -13.33 5.18 13.15
C LEU A 171 -13.61 3.92 13.95
N VAL A 172 -13.16 2.77 13.48
CA VAL A 172 -13.43 1.46 14.07
C VAL A 172 -12.13 0.67 14.16
N PRO A 173 -11.54 0.53 15.37
CA PRO A 173 -10.23 -0.10 15.55
C PRO A 173 -10.17 -1.59 15.23
N ASN A 174 -11.28 -2.30 15.35
CA ASN A 174 -11.38 -3.75 15.15
C ASN A 174 -12.14 -4.07 13.86
N HIS A 175 -11.96 -5.28 13.33
CA HIS A 175 -12.60 -5.78 12.12
C HIS A 175 -14.05 -6.27 12.36
N SER A 176 -14.84 -5.54 13.17
CA SER A 176 -16.24 -5.83 13.42
C SER A 176 -17.11 -5.65 12.16
N PRO A 177 -18.38 -6.11 12.16
CA PRO A 177 -19.31 -5.85 11.05
C PRO A 177 -19.45 -4.36 10.71
N LYS A 178 -19.33 -3.49 11.70
CA LYS A 178 -19.33 -2.03 11.51
C LYS A 178 -18.11 -1.54 10.72
N PHE A 179 -16.95 -2.14 10.95
CA PHE A 179 -15.75 -1.86 10.17
C PHE A 179 -15.91 -2.28 8.72
N TRP A 180 -16.35 -3.51 8.49
CA TRP A 180 -16.55 -4.03 7.13
C TRP A 180 -17.58 -3.23 6.35
N ALA A 181 -18.66 -2.80 6.97
CA ALA A 181 -19.64 -1.89 6.34
C ALA A 181 -19.04 -0.54 5.90
N LEU A 182 -17.94 -0.09 6.51
CA LEU A 182 -17.19 1.09 6.05
C LEU A 182 -16.28 0.76 4.86
N VAL A 183 -15.55 -0.34 4.92
CA VAL A 183 -14.61 -0.77 3.87
C VAL A 183 -15.35 -1.16 2.58
N GLU A 184 -16.50 -1.83 2.69
CA GLU A 184 -17.35 -2.25 1.57
C GLU A 184 -17.94 -1.09 0.77
N ARG A 185 -17.86 0.13 1.25
CA ARG A 185 -18.17 1.32 0.43
C ARG A 185 -17.23 1.48 -0.76
N TYR A 186 -16.04 0.87 -0.68
CA TYR A 186 -15.13 0.81 -1.81
C TYR A 186 -15.57 -0.31 -2.78
N PRO A 187 -15.94 0.01 -4.03
CA PRO A 187 -16.62 -0.96 -4.92
C PRO A 187 -15.78 -2.19 -5.28
N LEU A 188 -14.45 -2.10 -5.20
CA LEU A 188 -13.55 -3.18 -5.58
C LEU A 188 -12.99 -3.95 -4.38
N THR A 189 -13.64 -3.85 -3.20
CA THR A 189 -13.19 -4.49 -1.95
C THR A 189 -12.93 -5.98 -2.12
N GLU A 190 -13.92 -6.74 -2.59
CA GLU A 190 -13.77 -8.20 -2.74
C GLU A 190 -12.71 -8.60 -3.78
N ARG A 191 -12.64 -7.85 -4.87
CA ARG A 191 -11.60 -8.06 -5.88
C ARG A 191 -10.20 -7.82 -5.30
N ALA A 192 -10.03 -6.76 -4.51
CA ALA A 192 -8.75 -6.40 -3.90
C ALA A 192 -8.35 -7.43 -2.84
N ARG A 193 -9.30 -7.90 -2.02
CA ARG A 193 -9.07 -8.98 -1.06
C ARG A 193 -8.59 -10.25 -1.75
N GLY A 194 -9.31 -10.70 -2.78
CA GLY A 194 -8.91 -11.87 -3.56
C GLY A 194 -7.51 -11.74 -4.17
N TYR A 195 -7.16 -10.56 -4.69
CA TYR A 195 -5.82 -10.29 -5.20
C TYR A 195 -4.74 -10.41 -4.11
N LEU A 196 -4.97 -9.85 -2.93
CA LEU A 196 -4.02 -9.86 -1.82
C LEU A 196 -3.84 -11.27 -1.24
N ILE A 197 -4.91 -12.04 -1.12
CA ILE A 197 -4.86 -13.46 -0.72
C ILE A 197 -4.01 -14.26 -1.72
N ALA A 198 -4.22 -14.08 -3.01
CA ALA A 198 -3.43 -14.74 -4.05
C ALA A 198 -1.94 -14.36 -4.02
N LYS A 199 -1.60 -13.21 -3.45
CA LYS A 199 -0.21 -12.77 -3.23
C LYS A 199 0.43 -13.33 -1.95
N GLY A 200 -0.30 -14.15 -1.18
CA GLY A 200 0.22 -14.89 -0.02
C GLY A 200 0.36 -14.06 1.26
N VAL A 201 -0.34 -12.96 1.38
CA VAL A 201 -0.49 -12.23 2.65
C VAL A 201 -1.94 -12.39 3.09
N GLU A 202 -2.14 -13.08 4.20
CA GLU A 202 -3.45 -13.16 4.83
C GLU A 202 -3.89 -11.74 5.21
N THR A 203 -4.96 -11.28 4.60
CA THR A 203 -5.68 -10.13 5.12
C THR A 203 -6.42 -10.66 6.34
N GLU A 204 -5.92 -10.33 7.53
CA GLU A 204 -6.57 -10.68 8.78
C GLU A 204 -8.07 -10.35 8.68
N GLY A 205 -8.88 -11.43 8.77
CA GLY A 205 -10.32 -11.36 8.78
C GLY A 205 -10.85 -10.95 10.15
#